data_5230096006ec7da472629b7f54a8d7a8
#
_entry.id   5230096006ec7da472629b7f54a8d7a8
#
_cell.length_a   1.000
_cell.length_b   1.000
_cell.length_c   1.000
_cell.angle_alpha   90.00
_cell.angle_beta   90.00
_cell.angle_gamma   90.00
#
_symmetry.space_group_name_H-M   'P 1'
#
loop_
_entity.id
_entity.type
_entity.pdbx_description
1 polymer ?
#
loop_
_entity_poly.entity_id
_entity_poly.type
_entity_poly.pdbx_seq_one_letter_code
_entity_poly.pdbx_strand_id
1 'polypeptide(L)'
;LVKSFEVFLEELSNWYIRRNRRRFWKSEDDQDKFTAYATLYHILVNTIKCIAPVLPFCTEKMYSNLVSNMDPEAPESVHLCDYPDYHEDWINEKIIKQVDALKQMVELGRSARNKSKQKIFILALFFKICFVFLIIKS
;
A
#
# COMPACT_ATOMS: atom_id res chain seq x y z
N LEU A 1 15.62 -9.76 -5.03
CA LEU A 1 15.30 -8.33 -4.92
C LEU A 1 14.26 -7.91 -5.94
N VAL A 2 14.45 -8.10 -7.26
CA VAL A 2 13.51 -7.65 -8.31
C VAL A 2 12.11 -8.27 -8.14
N LYS A 3 12.01 -9.59 -7.98
CA LYS A 3 10.73 -10.28 -7.76
C LYS A 3 9.98 -9.80 -6.51
N SER A 4 10.70 -9.58 -5.42
CA SER A 4 10.10 -9.07 -4.19
C SER A 4 9.58 -7.65 -4.39
N PHE A 5 10.26 -6.85 -5.21
CA PHE A 5 9.86 -5.51 -5.54
C PHE A 5 8.62 -5.46 -6.44
N GLU A 6 8.52 -6.34 -7.42
CA GLU A 6 7.31 -6.48 -8.26
C GLU A 6 6.08 -6.78 -7.39
N VAL A 7 6.19 -7.77 -6.50
CA VAL A 7 5.10 -8.12 -5.56
C VAL A 7 4.74 -6.94 -4.68
N PHE A 8 5.73 -6.23 -4.14
CA PHE A 8 5.50 -5.04 -3.32
C PHE A 8 4.78 -3.93 -4.09
N LEU A 9 5.18 -3.63 -5.33
CA LEU A 9 4.52 -2.62 -6.17
C LEU A 9 3.07 -3.00 -6.50
N GLU A 10 2.81 -4.29 -6.78
CA GLU A 10 1.46 -4.78 -6.99
C GLU A 10 0.59 -4.60 -5.75
N GLU A 11 1.11 -4.93 -4.58
CA GLU A 11 0.41 -4.73 -3.31
C GLU A 11 0.18 -3.25 -2.99
N LEU A 12 1.20 -2.41 -3.16
CA LEU A 12 1.08 -0.97 -2.96
C LEU A 12 0.00 -0.37 -3.87
N SER A 13 0.02 -0.70 -5.17
CA SER A 13 -0.95 -0.19 -6.14
C SER A 13 -2.36 -0.73 -5.92
N ASN A 14 -2.50 -2.07 -5.89
CA ASN A 14 -3.80 -2.73 -5.94
C ASN A 14 -4.49 -2.79 -4.58
N TRP A 15 -3.71 -2.86 -3.49
CA TRP A 15 -4.26 -2.95 -2.15
C TRP A 15 -4.20 -1.62 -1.41
N TYR A 16 -3.06 -0.97 -1.28
CA TYR A 16 -2.98 0.26 -0.51
C TYR A 16 -3.64 1.44 -1.24
N ILE A 17 -3.15 1.83 -2.43
CA ILE A 17 -3.63 3.02 -3.14
C ILE A 17 -5.08 2.85 -3.59
N ARG A 18 -5.40 1.77 -4.27
CA ARG A 18 -6.73 1.55 -4.83
C ARG A 18 -7.82 1.45 -3.76
N ARG A 19 -7.54 0.85 -2.61
CA ARG A 19 -8.52 0.73 -1.52
C ARG A 19 -8.67 2.01 -0.71
N ASN A 20 -7.59 2.75 -0.54
CA ASN A 20 -7.60 4.04 0.14
C ASN A 20 -7.99 5.20 -0.78
N ARG A 21 -8.42 4.93 -2.02
CA ARG A 21 -8.79 5.97 -2.99
C ARG A 21 -9.76 7.01 -2.43
N ARG A 22 -10.74 6.60 -1.63
CA ARG A 22 -11.68 7.52 -1.00
C ARG A 22 -11.00 8.46 0.01
N ARG A 23 -10.04 7.98 0.77
CA ARG A 23 -9.27 8.78 1.72
C ARG A 23 -8.45 9.87 1.01
N PHE A 24 -7.88 9.55 -0.16
CA PHE A 24 -7.10 10.49 -0.94
C PHE A 24 -7.94 11.59 -1.60
N TRP A 25 -9.14 11.24 -2.12
CA TRP A 25 -9.91 12.18 -2.95
C TRP A 25 -11.20 12.70 -2.33
N LYS A 26 -11.81 11.97 -1.38
CA LYS A 26 -13.15 12.27 -0.87
C LYS A 26 -13.24 12.29 0.66
N SER A 27 -12.13 12.29 1.38
CA SER A 27 -12.19 12.41 2.84
C SER A 27 -12.63 13.83 3.19
N GLU A 28 -13.65 13.93 4.02
CA GLU A 28 -14.08 15.18 4.67
C GLU A 28 -13.19 15.50 5.87
N ASP A 29 -12.45 14.51 6.35
CA ASP A 29 -11.47 14.63 7.42
C ASP A 29 -10.08 14.90 6.82
N ASP A 30 -9.63 16.14 6.95
CA ASP A 30 -8.33 16.57 6.46
C ASP A 30 -7.17 15.87 7.20
N GLN A 31 -7.34 15.50 8.46
CA GLN A 31 -6.32 14.79 9.24
C GLN A 31 -6.12 13.36 8.73
N ASP A 32 -7.21 12.64 8.45
CA ASP A 32 -7.12 11.29 7.87
C ASP A 32 -6.49 11.31 6.48
N LYS A 33 -6.84 12.29 5.68
CA LYS A 33 -6.26 12.53 4.35
C LYS A 33 -4.76 12.82 4.45
N PHE A 34 -4.36 13.74 5.34
CA PHE A 34 -2.96 14.07 5.56
C PHE A 34 -2.15 12.84 5.99
N THR A 35 -2.68 12.05 6.94
CA THR A 35 -2.05 10.81 7.40
C THR A 35 -1.87 9.81 6.25
N ALA A 36 -2.86 9.68 5.37
CA ALA A 36 -2.77 8.78 4.22
C ALA A 36 -1.68 9.21 3.22
N TYR A 37 -1.58 10.52 2.95
CA TYR A 37 -0.53 11.06 2.08
C TYR A 37 0.86 10.96 2.71
N ALA A 38 1.01 11.27 4.00
CA ALA A 38 2.27 11.15 4.72
C ALA A 38 2.79 9.70 4.73
N THR A 39 1.89 8.75 4.95
CA THR A 39 2.23 7.32 4.88
C THR A 39 2.68 6.92 3.47
N LEU A 40 1.95 7.35 2.44
CA LEU A 40 2.32 7.05 1.05
C LEU A 40 3.65 7.69 0.67
N TYR A 41 3.88 8.94 1.06
CA TYR A 41 5.13 9.65 0.83
C TYR A 41 6.32 8.91 1.47
N HIS A 42 6.19 8.53 2.74
CA HIS A 42 7.22 7.77 3.45
C HIS A 42 7.54 6.44 2.76
N ILE A 43 6.52 5.70 2.36
CA ILE A 43 6.69 4.44 1.62
C ILE A 43 7.41 4.68 0.29
N LEU A 44 7.00 5.68 -0.48
CA LEU A 44 7.60 5.98 -1.79
C LEU A 44 9.06 6.40 -1.67
N VAL A 45 9.39 7.30 -0.75
CA VAL A 45 10.78 7.77 -0.55
C VAL A 45 11.70 6.61 -0.16
N ASN A 46 11.29 5.78 0.80
CA ASN A 46 12.11 4.61 1.20
C ASN A 46 12.22 3.58 0.07
N THR A 47 11.16 3.37 -0.69
CA THR A 47 11.18 2.48 -1.86
C THR A 47 12.17 2.97 -2.92
N ILE A 48 12.18 4.26 -3.20
CA ILE A 48 13.11 4.88 -4.16
C ILE A 48 14.55 4.68 -3.69
N LYS A 49 14.85 4.91 -2.41
CA LYS A 49 16.17 4.68 -1.83
C LYS A 49 16.62 3.22 -1.95
N CYS A 50 15.71 2.27 -1.66
CA CYS A 50 15.99 0.84 -1.75
C CYS A 50 16.32 0.37 -3.17
N ILE A 51 15.65 0.93 -4.18
CA ILE A 51 15.80 0.47 -5.57
C ILE A 51 16.81 1.32 -6.38
N ALA A 52 17.32 2.40 -5.82
CA ALA A 52 18.28 3.29 -6.47
C ALA A 52 19.50 2.56 -7.08
N PRO A 53 20.10 1.54 -6.44
CA PRO A 53 21.20 0.79 -7.04
C PRO A 53 20.82 -0.01 -8.30
N VAL A 54 19.54 -0.32 -8.50
CA VAL A 54 19.05 -1.12 -9.62
C VAL A 54 18.56 -0.24 -10.78
N LEU A 55 17.87 0.86 -10.45
CA LEU A 55 17.25 1.78 -11.40
C LEU A 55 17.72 3.23 -11.17
N PRO A 56 19.02 3.55 -11.31
CA PRO A 56 19.57 4.82 -10.86
C PRO A 56 18.90 6.05 -11.50
N PHE A 57 18.68 6.06 -12.79
CA PHE A 57 18.12 7.22 -13.49
C PHE A 57 16.64 7.46 -13.16
N CYS A 58 15.87 6.40 -13.03
CA CYS A 58 14.45 6.49 -12.71
C CYS A 58 14.24 6.99 -11.28
N THR A 59 14.98 6.41 -10.33
CA THR A 59 14.90 6.80 -8.92
C THR A 59 15.39 8.21 -8.66
N GLU A 60 16.44 8.64 -9.36
CA GLU A 60 16.91 10.02 -9.30
C GLU A 60 15.81 11.00 -9.72
N LYS A 61 15.16 10.73 -10.84
CA LYS A 61 14.06 11.59 -11.31
C LYS A 61 12.88 11.61 -10.35
N MET A 62 12.53 10.45 -9.77
CA MET A 62 11.45 10.37 -8.78
C MET A 62 11.83 11.11 -7.50
N TYR A 63 13.05 10.96 -7.03
CA TYR A 63 13.56 11.63 -5.84
C TYR A 63 13.59 13.15 -6.00
N SER A 64 14.08 13.64 -7.13
CA SER A 64 14.06 15.06 -7.46
C SER A 64 12.64 15.64 -7.38
N ASN A 65 11.65 14.95 -7.93
CA ASN A 65 10.29 15.43 -7.92
C ASN A 65 9.60 15.37 -6.53
N LEU A 66 9.97 14.40 -5.71
CA LEU A 66 9.32 14.17 -4.41
C LEU A 66 10.02 14.85 -3.25
N VAL A 67 11.33 15.00 -3.32
CA VAL A 67 12.16 15.44 -2.18
C VAL A 67 12.95 16.68 -2.52
N SER A 68 13.97 16.61 -3.40
CA SER A 68 14.94 17.70 -3.54
C SER A 68 14.35 18.99 -4.11
N ASN A 69 13.28 18.93 -4.92
CA ASN A 69 12.59 20.14 -5.37
C ASN A 69 11.71 20.78 -4.29
N MET A 70 11.38 20.05 -3.22
CA MET A 70 10.47 20.50 -2.18
C MET A 70 11.21 20.91 -0.91
N ASP A 71 12.33 20.30 -0.63
CA ASP A 71 13.16 20.52 0.56
C ASP A 71 14.60 20.84 0.16
N PRO A 72 15.00 22.12 0.26
CA PRO A 72 16.36 22.56 -0.08
C PRO A 72 17.44 22.00 0.86
N GLU A 73 17.10 21.53 2.05
CA GLU A 73 18.03 20.94 3.00
C GLU A 73 18.25 19.44 2.77
N ALA A 74 17.40 18.82 1.95
CA ALA A 74 17.55 17.41 1.60
C ALA A 74 18.78 17.20 0.67
N PRO A 75 19.39 16.00 0.70
CA PRO A 75 20.44 15.65 -0.24
C PRO A 75 20.03 15.90 -1.69
N GLU A 76 20.92 16.44 -2.51
CA GLU A 76 20.64 16.78 -3.91
C GLU A 76 20.26 15.56 -4.75
N SER A 77 20.81 14.39 -4.41
CA SER A 77 20.61 13.13 -5.14
C SER A 77 20.21 11.99 -4.19
N VAL A 78 19.39 11.07 -4.69
CA VAL A 78 19.04 9.84 -3.96
C VAL A 78 20.27 9.00 -3.64
N HIS A 79 21.31 9.08 -4.45
CA HIS A 79 22.56 8.33 -4.29
C HIS A 79 23.46 8.87 -3.17
N LEU A 80 23.15 10.05 -2.65
CA LEU A 80 23.81 10.66 -1.49
C LEU A 80 23.05 10.38 -0.18
N CYS A 81 21.87 9.73 -0.27
CA CYS A 81 21.08 9.37 0.89
C CYS A 81 21.57 8.07 1.52
N ASP A 82 21.45 7.98 2.83
CA ASP A 82 21.63 6.72 3.54
C ASP A 82 20.56 5.69 3.14
N TYR A 83 20.98 4.42 3.15
CA TYR A 83 20.05 3.32 2.90
C TYR A 83 19.04 3.24 4.06
N PRO A 84 17.76 2.97 3.79
CA PRO A 84 16.74 2.92 4.85
C PRO A 84 17.04 1.88 5.91
N ASP A 85 16.91 2.26 7.17
CA ASP A 85 17.06 1.36 8.30
C ASP A 85 15.89 0.39 8.43
N TYR A 86 16.17 -0.77 9.00
CA TYR A 86 15.15 -1.76 9.32
C TYR A 86 14.56 -1.49 10.70
N HIS A 87 13.25 -1.28 10.76
CA HIS A 87 12.50 -1.02 11.99
C HIS A 87 11.65 -2.24 12.37
N GLU A 88 12.15 -3.08 13.25
CA GLU A 88 11.45 -4.28 13.73
C GLU A 88 10.15 -3.93 14.47
N ASP A 89 10.15 -2.84 15.20
CA ASP A 89 9.00 -2.34 15.98
C ASP A 89 7.76 -2.04 15.11
N TRP A 90 7.95 -1.81 13.82
CA TRP A 90 6.85 -1.54 12.89
C TRP A 90 6.19 -2.82 12.37
N ILE A 91 6.79 -3.97 12.63
CA ILE A 91 6.30 -5.25 12.13
C ILE A 91 5.30 -5.84 13.12
N ASN A 92 4.07 -5.95 12.70
CA ASN A 92 3.02 -6.64 13.46
C ASN A 92 2.57 -7.89 12.69
N GLU A 93 3.17 -9.04 13.02
CA GLU A 93 2.87 -10.31 12.37
C GLU A 93 1.39 -10.70 12.43
N LYS A 94 0.70 -10.34 13.53
CA LYS A 94 -0.73 -10.65 13.68
C LYS A 94 -1.55 -9.90 12.63
N ILE A 95 -1.27 -8.61 12.44
CA ILE A 95 -1.97 -7.79 11.44
C ILE A 95 -1.63 -8.28 10.03
N ILE A 96 -0.36 -8.61 9.75
CA ILE A 96 0.05 -9.13 8.45
C ILE A 96 -0.74 -10.40 8.10
N LYS A 97 -0.78 -11.38 9.00
CA LYS A 97 -1.53 -12.63 8.80
C LYS A 97 -3.03 -12.40 8.59
N GLN A 98 -3.63 -11.46 9.33
CA GLN A 98 -5.04 -11.08 9.16
C GLN A 98 -5.31 -10.44 7.79
N VAL A 99 -4.44 -9.55 7.34
CA VAL A 99 -4.56 -8.91 6.04
C VAL A 99 -4.39 -9.92 4.91
N ASP A 100 -3.45 -10.85 5.02
CA ASP A 100 -3.25 -11.91 4.02
C ASP A 100 -4.46 -12.85 3.92
N ALA A 101 -5.03 -13.24 5.05
CA ALA A 101 -6.27 -14.02 5.07
C ALA A 101 -7.42 -13.24 4.40
N LEU A 102 -7.53 -11.94 4.66
CA LEU A 102 -8.53 -11.08 4.02
C LEU A 102 -8.31 -10.98 2.50
N LYS A 103 -7.07 -10.85 2.04
CA LYS A 103 -6.72 -10.84 0.60
C LYS A 103 -7.19 -12.13 -0.06
N GLN A 104 -6.86 -13.28 0.52
CA GLN A 104 -7.29 -14.60 0.01
C GLN A 104 -8.81 -14.73 -0.06
N MET A 105 -9.54 -14.31 0.98
CA MET A 105 -11.01 -14.33 0.96
C MET A 105 -11.58 -13.48 -0.17
N VAL A 106 -11.02 -12.29 -0.41
CA VAL A 106 -11.46 -11.40 -1.49
C VAL A 106 -11.21 -12.03 -2.86
N GLU A 107 -10.08 -12.68 -3.06
CA GLU A 107 -9.74 -13.36 -4.32
C GLU A 107 -10.65 -14.56 -4.58
N LEU A 108 -10.88 -15.40 -3.58
CA LEU A 108 -11.82 -16.51 -3.67
C LEU A 108 -13.25 -16.03 -3.98
N GLY A 109 -13.70 -14.95 -3.32
CA GLY A 109 -14.98 -14.34 -3.57
C GLY A 109 -15.12 -13.80 -5.00
N ARG A 110 -14.07 -13.15 -5.52
CA ARG A 110 -14.04 -12.69 -6.92
C ARG A 110 -14.07 -13.86 -7.90
N SER A 111 -13.29 -14.91 -7.64
CA SER A 111 -13.23 -16.10 -8.47
C SER A 111 -14.60 -16.81 -8.51
N ALA A 112 -15.23 -17.03 -7.36
CA ALA A 112 -16.54 -17.63 -7.25
C ALA A 112 -17.61 -16.84 -8.01
N ARG A 113 -17.59 -15.50 -7.88
CA ARG A 113 -18.47 -14.61 -8.62
C ARG A 113 -18.29 -14.74 -10.12
N ASN A 114 -17.05 -14.73 -10.60
CA ASN A 114 -16.75 -14.82 -12.03
C ASN A 114 -17.23 -16.17 -12.60
N LYS A 115 -17.09 -17.26 -11.84
CA LYS A 115 -17.59 -18.59 -12.22
C LYS A 115 -19.13 -18.64 -12.28
N SER A 116 -19.80 -18.01 -11.32
CA SER A 116 -21.27 -18.04 -11.21
C SER A 116 -21.98 -16.98 -12.07
N LYS A 117 -21.24 -16.08 -12.75
CA LYS A 117 -21.77 -14.92 -13.51
C LYS A 117 -22.76 -14.04 -12.74
N GLN A 118 -22.69 -14.05 -11.40
CA GLN A 118 -23.60 -13.31 -10.53
C GLN A 118 -23.25 -11.83 -10.42
N LYS A 119 -24.27 -10.96 -10.29
CA LYS A 119 -24.09 -9.51 -10.09
C LYS A 119 -23.47 -9.21 -8.71
N ILE A 120 -22.71 -8.10 -8.62
CA ILE A 120 -21.93 -7.69 -7.44
C ILE A 120 -22.74 -7.62 -6.14
N PHE A 121 -24.06 -7.35 -6.22
CA PHE A 121 -24.92 -7.09 -5.06
C PHE A 121 -25.10 -8.28 -4.10
N ILE A 122 -25.17 -9.49 -4.63
CA ILE A 122 -25.41 -10.69 -3.82
C ILE A 122 -24.19 -11.06 -2.99
N LEU A 123 -22.98 -10.87 -3.54
CA LEU A 123 -21.74 -11.20 -2.86
C LEU A 123 -21.40 -10.19 -1.75
N ALA A 124 -21.72 -8.92 -1.95
CA ALA A 124 -21.53 -7.89 -0.93
C ALA A 124 -22.37 -8.16 0.33
N LEU A 125 -23.57 -8.74 0.14
CA LEU A 125 -24.43 -9.16 1.26
C LEU A 125 -23.83 -10.34 2.04
N PHE A 126 -23.30 -11.35 1.34
CA PHE A 126 -22.62 -12.50 1.95
C PHE A 126 -21.36 -12.08 2.73
N PHE A 127 -20.54 -11.17 2.16
CA PHE A 127 -19.36 -10.67 2.86
C PHE A 127 -19.71 -9.83 4.10
N LYS A 128 -20.77 -9.01 4.06
CA LYS A 128 -21.26 -8.30 5.25
C LYS A 128 -21.70 -9.25 6.35
N ILE A 129 -22.44 -10.31 6.00
CA ILE A 129 -22.91 -11.30 6.96
C ILE A 129 -21.74 -12.09 7.55
N CYS A 130 -20.80 -12.54 6.74
CA CYS A 130 -19.61 -13.25 7.21
C CYS A 130 -18.71 -12.39 8.11
N PHE A 131 -18.55 -11.10 7.78
CA PHE A 131 -17.74 -10.15 8.56
C PHE A 131 -18.38 -9.84 9.91
N VAL A 132 -19.71 -9.71 9.95
CA VAL A 132 -20.46 -9.53 11.20
C VAL A 132 -20.37 -10.79 12.08
N PHE A 133 -20.41 -11.99 11.50
CA PHE A 133 -20.24 -13.25 12.23
C PHE A 133 -18.83 -13.44 12.80
N LEU A 134 -17.79 -12.96 12.11
CA LEU A 134 -16.40 -13.03 12.57
C LEU A 134 -16.14 -12.05 13.72
N ILE A 135 -16.76 -10.86 13.71
CA ILE A 135 -16.63 -9.86 14.77
C ILE A 135 -17.36 -10.30 16.05
N ILE A 136 -18.50 -11.01 15.92
CA ILE A 136 -19.29 -11.49 17.09
C ILE A 136 -18.60 -12.69 17.79
N LYS A 137 -17.68 -13.38 17.12
CA LYS A 137 -17.01 -14.59 17.64
C LYS A 137 -15.60 -14.32 18.18
N SER A 138 -15.13 -13.08 18.12
CA SER A 138 -13.85 -12.60 18.65
C SER A 138 -14.05 -11.79 19.92
#